data_d9e02e5b6d978da522972d8e15fbde92
#
_entry.id   d9e02e5b6d978da522972d8e15fbde92
#
_cell.length_a   1.000
_cell.length_b   1.000
_cell.length_c   1.000
_cell.angle_alpha   90.00
_cell.angle_beta   90.00
_cell.angle_gamma   90.00
#
_symmetry.space_group_name_H-M   'P 1'
#
loop_
_entity.id
_entity.type
_entity.pdbx_description
1 polymer ?
#
loop_
_entity_poly.entity_id
_entity_poly.type
_entity_poly.pdbx_seq_one_letter_code
_entity_poly.pdbx_strand_id
1 'polypeptide(L)'
;MKKMSSKRLDSIRAAHESEKLETSTRMEDYLEVIAELVDLKGYATTLDISRYMNVSPPSVTKMLKKLDKNGYLYYEKYHGISLTPTGEQLAESIRQKHGTLLDFFEILGIGRDIANQDAEGIEHHLNSKTTRPVSYTHLTLPTILLV
;
A
#
# COMPACT_ATOMS: atom_id res chain seq x y z
N MET A 1 23.81 7.89 28.47
CA MET A 1 23.37 6.53 28.12
C MET A 1 21.89 6.24 28.39
N LYS A 2 21.33 6.62 29.54
CA LYS A 2 19.89 6.41 29.83
C LYS A 2 18.89 7.05 28.86
N LYS A 3 19.16 8.21 28.27
CA LYS A 3 18.25 8.93 27.35
C LYS A 3 18.07 8.27 25.97
N MET A 4 19.08 7.55 25.48
CA MET A 4 18.99 6.84 24.19
C MET A 4 18.16 5.55 24.30
N SER A 5 18.20 4.88 25.45
CA SER A 5 17.42 3.67 25.74
C SER A 5 15.91 3.97 25.79
N SER A 6 15.49 5.11 26.35
CA SER A 6 14.09 5.52 26.42
C SER A 6 13.50 5.76 25.01
N LYS A 7 14.17 6.53 24.15
CA LYS A 7 13.69 6.80 22.78
C LYS A 7 13.54 5.52 21.94
N ARG A 8 14.44 4.55 22.11
CA ARG A 8 14.35 3.27 21.41
C ARG A 8 13.16 2.43 21.91
N LEU A 9 12.90 2.42 23.21
CA LEU A 9 11.74 1.76 23.79
C LEU A 9 10.43 2.40 23.34
N ASP A 10 10.39 3.72 23.28
CA ASP A 10 9.23 4.46 22.78
C ASP A 10 8.97 4.17 21.29
N SER A 11 10.02 4.06 20.48
CA SER A 11 9.91 3.66 19.08
C SER A 11 9.42 2.23 18.92
N ILE A 12 9.90 1.30 19.76
CA ILE A 12 9.44 -0.09 19.76
C ILE A 12 7.98 -0.17 20.19
N ARG A 13 7.56 0.59 21.21
CA ARG A 13 6.18 0.66 21.66
C ARG A 13 5.27 1.20 20.56
N ALA A 14 5.66 2.30 19.90
CA ALA A 14 4.93 2.87 18.78
C ALA A 14 4.77 1.87 17.61
N ALA A 15 5.78 1.04 17.35
CA ALA A 15 5.69 -0.02 16.36
C ALA A 15 4.74 -1.16 16.79
N HIS A 16 4.64 -1.45 18.08
CA HIS A 16 3.74 -2.48 18.62
C HIS A 16 2.30 -2.00 18.88
N GLU A 17 2.05 -0.70 18.98
CA GLU A 17 0.68 -0.15 18.97
C GLU A 17 -0.02 -0.29 17.61
N SER A 18 0.63 -0.95 16.66
CA SER A 18 0.22 -1.09 15.28
C SER A 18 -0.69 -2.30 14.97
N GLU A 19 -1.34 -2.94 15.95
CA GLU A 19 -2.42 -3.91 15.63
C GLU A 19 -3.56 -3.28 14.82
N LYS A 20 -3.81 -2.00 15.01
CA LYS A 20 -4.66 -1.20 14.12
C LYS A 20 -4.06 -1.04 12.71
N LEU A 21 -2.74 -1.05 12.58
CA LEU A 21 -2.03 -0.94 11.31
C LEU A 21 -2.20 -2.21 10.43
N GLU A 22 -2.15 -3.40 10.99
CA GLU A 22 -2.31 -4.64 10.21
C GLU A 22 -3.67 -4.72 9.51
N THR A 23 -4.73 -4.27 10.18
CA THR A 23 -6.06 -4.21 9.57
C THR A 23 -6.12 -3.14 8.47
N SER A 24 -5.46 -2.01 8.68
CA SER A 24 -5.35 -0.94 7.68
C SER A 24 -4.53 -1.40 6.48
N THR A 25 -3.39 -2.02 6.70
CA THR A 25 -2.53 -2.58 5.65
C THR A 25 -3.27 -3.58 4.78
N ARG A 26 -4.01 -4.52 5.36
CA ARG A 26 -4.82 -5.48 4.59
C ARG A 26 -5.92 -4.81 3.79
N MET A 27 -6.56 -3.77 4.33
CA MET A 27 -7.57 -3.02 3.58
C MET A 27 -6.94 -2.31 2.37
N GLU A 28 -5.76 -1.76 2.54
CA GLU A 28 -4.99 -1.11 1.48
C GLU A 28 -4.61 -2.11 0.39
N ASP A 29 -4.09 -3.29 0.74
CA ASP A 29 -3.77 -4.37 -0.20
C ASP A 29 -5.00 -4.78 -1.05
N TYR A 30 -6.16 -4.91 -0.43
CA TYR A 30 -7.40 -5.23 -1.15
C TYR A 30 -7.82 -4.11 -2.11
N LEU A 31 -7.71 -2.86 -1.69
CA LEU A 31 -8.05 -1.70 -2.55
C LEU A 31 -7.11 -1.63 -3.75
N GLU A 32 -5.83 -1.90 -3.54
CA GLU A 32 -4.84 -1.93 -4.62
C GLU A 32 -5.13 -3.04 -5.62
N VAL A 33 -5.38 -4.26 -5.17
CA VAL A 33 -5.76 -5.39 -6.03
C VAL A 33 -7.04 -5.09 -6.80
N ILE A 34 -8.05 -4.51 -6.16
CA ILE A 34 -9.31 -4.14 -6.81
C ILE A 34 -9.07 -3.07 -7.88
N ALA A 35 -8.28 -2.03 -7.57
CA ALA A 35 -7.95 -0.97 -8.52
C ALA A 35 -7.20 -1.53 -9.74
N GLU A 36 -6.20 -2.39 -9.53
CA GLU A 36 -5.46 -3.05 -10.61
C GLU A 36 -6.37 -3.92 -11.50
N LEU A 37 -7.27 -4.68 -10.91
CA LEU A 37 -8.22 -5.52 -11.66
C LEU A 37 -9.18 -4.67 -12.49
N VAL A 38 -9.68 -3.57 -11.94
CA VAL A 38 -10.56 -2.63 -12.67
C VAL A 38 -9.80 -1.98 -13.83
N ASP A 39 -8.55 -1.57 -13.62
CA ASP A 39 -7.73 -0.98 -14.68
C ASP A 39 -7.41 -1.98 -15.80
N LEU A 40 -7.12 -3.24 -15.45
CA LEU A 40 -6.74 -4.28 -16.41
C LEU A 40 -7.92 -4.80 -17.24
N LYS A 41 -9.09 -5.00 -16.65
CA LYS A 41 -10.21 -5.67 -17.30
C LYS A 41 -11.57 -5.01 -17.12
N GLY A 42 -11.61 -3.86 -16.47
CA GLY A 42 -12.82 -3.06 -16.27
C GLY A 42 -13.69 -3.47 -15.09
N TYR A 43 -13.38 -4.57 -14.41
CA TYR A 43 -14.15 -5.06 -13.26
C TYR A 43 -13.29 -5.93 -12.33
N ALA A 44 -13.74 -6.10 -11.10
CA ALA A 44 -13.15 -7.03 -10.13
C ALA A 44 -14.23 -8.00 -9.62
N THR A 45 -13.86 -9.27 -9.48
CA THR A 45 -14.73 -10.30 -8.89
C THR A 45 -14.17 -10.82 -7.59
N THR A 46 -15.04 -11.33 -6.72
CA THR A 46 -14.62 -11.99 -5.47
C THR A 46 -13.64 -13.14 -5.73
N LEU A 47 -13.83 -13.87 -6.82
CA LEU A 47 -12.96 -14.99 -7.20
C LEU A 47 -11.56 -14.51 -7.63
N ASP A 48 -11.48 -13.43 -8.40
CA ASP A 48 -10.19 -12.84 -8.79
C ASP A 48 -9.42 -12.38 -7.56
N ILE A 49 -10.07 -11.62 -6.71
CA ILE A 49 -9.47 -11.12 -5.46
C ILE A 49 -8.99 -12.29 -4.59
N SER A 50 -9.81 -13.32 -4.45
CA SER A 50 -9.46 -14.54 -3.72
C SER A 50 -8.17 -15.20 -4.24
N ARG A 51 -8.00 -15.26 -5.55
CA ARG A 51 -6.81 -15.81 -6.20
C ARG A 51 -5.57 -14.95 -5.97
N TYR A 52 -5.68 -13.65 -6.23
CA TYR A 52 -4.53 -12.72 -6.09
C TYR A 52 -4.10 -12.54 -4.64
N MET A 53 -5.04 -12.49 -3.72
CA MET A 53 -4.74 -12.35 -2.28
C MET A 53 -4.40 -13.67 -1.60
N ASN A 54 -4.59 -14.80 -2.28
CA ASN A 54 -4.42 -16.14 -1.72
C ASN A 54 -5.23 -16.35 -0.42
N VAL A 55 -6.49 -15.97 -0.45
CA VAL A 55 -7.44 -16.09 0.66
C VAL A 55 -8.74 -16.75 0.20
N SER A 56 -9.52 -17.28 1.14
CA SER A 56 -10.82 -17.88 0.81
C SER A 56 -11.85 -16.86 0.34
N PRO A 57 -12.80 -17.21 -0.55
CA PRO A 57 -13.87 -16.34 -0.96
C PRO A 57 -14.70 -15.74 0.20
N PRO A 58 -15.04 -16.48 1.27
CA PRO A 58 -15.71 -15.90 2.44
C PRO A 58 -14.89 -14.80 3.13
N SER A 59 -13.56 -14.94 3.17
CA SER A 59 -12.66 -13.92 3.72
C SER A 59 -12.68 -12.65 2.86
N VAL A 60 -12.71 -12.80 1.54
CA VAL A 60 -12.87 -11.67 0.60
C VAL A 60 -14.19 -10.96 0.86
N THR A 61 -15.30 -11.69 0.90
CA THR A 61 -16.63 -11.12 1.16
C THR A 61 -16.66 -10.33 2.47
N LYS A 62 -16.05 -10.85 3.53
CA LYS A 62 -15.96 -10.17 4.82
C LYS A 62 -15.19 -8.85 4.71
N MET A 63 -14.09 -8.86 3.98
CA MET A 63 -13.27 -7.66 3.77
C MET A 63 -13.99 -6.63 2.88
N LEU A 64 -14.66 -7.07 1.81
CA LEU A 64 -15.44 -6.18 0.95
C LEU A 64 -16.54 -5.45 1.72
N LYS A 65 -17.27 -6.16 2.59
CA LYS A 65 -18.26 -5.54 3.49
C LYS A 65 -17.64 -4.51 4.43
N LYS A 66 -16.43 -4.78 4.92
CA LYS A 66 -15.71 -3.86 5.79
C LYS A 66 -15.25 -2.61 5.03
N LEU A 67 -14.75 -2.77 3.82
CA LEU A 67 -14.35 -1.66 2.93
C LEU A 67 -15.55 -0.80 2.53
N ASP A 68 -16.68 -1.42 2.24
CA ASP A 68 -17.94 -0.72 1.96
C ASP A 68 -18.40 0.10 3.17
N LYS A 69 -18.43 -0.50 4.35
CA LYS A 69 -18.77 0.18 5.60
C LYS A 69 -17.86 1.38 5.91
N ASN A 70 -16.59 1.31 5.52
CA ASN A 70 -15.61 2.39 5.69
C ASN A 70 -15.63 3.43 4.54
N GLY A 71 -16.50 3.26 3.54
CA GLY A 71 -16.69 4.22 2.47
C GLY A 71 -15.64 4.16 1.36
N TYR A 72 -14.89 3.09 1.23
CA TYR A 72 -13.86 2.93 0.19
C TYR A 72 -14.36 2.27 -1.08
N LEU A 73 -15.43 1.49 -1.01
CA LEU A 73 -16.05 0.85 -2.17
C LEU A 73 -17.56 0.73 -1.98
N TYR A 74 -18.25 0.44 -3.09
CA TYR A 74 -19.63 -0.01 -3.12
C TYR A 74 -19.63 -1.51 -3.39
N TYR A 75 -20.22 -2.28 -2.48
CA TYR A 75 -20.34 -3.72 -2.60
C TYR A 75 -21.78 -4.16 -2.45
N GLU A 76 -22.35 -4.69 -3.51
CA GLU A 76 -23.64 -5.35 -3.48
C GLU A 76 -23.45 -6.79 -3.94
N LYS A 77 -23.96 -7.73 -3.13
CA LYS A 77 -23.97 -9.14 -3.49
C LYS A 77 -24.66 -9.33 -4.83
N TYR A 78 -23.97 -9.94 -5.81
CA TYR A 78 -24.39 -10.17 -7.21
C TYR A 78 -24.39 -8.93 -8.13
N HIS A 79 -24.13 -7.73 -7.67
CA HIS A 79 -24.13 -6.51 -8.49
C HIS A 79 -22.74 -5.95 -8.81
N GLY A 80 -21.73 -6.48 -8.15
CA GLY A 80 -20.34 -6.13 -8.44
C GLY A 80 -19.65 -5.28 -7.35
N ILE A 81 -18.44 -4.89 -7.68
CA ILE A 81 -17.53 -4.14 -6.81
C ILE A 81 -17.12 -2.89 -7.59
N SER A 82 -17.30 -1.72 -6.99
CA SER A 82 -16.78 -0.48 -7.54
C SER A 82 -16.14 0.38 -6.44
N LEU A 83 -15.06 1.08 -6.78
CA LEU A 83 -14.39 1.99 -5.86
C LEU A 83 -15.20 3.29 -5.72
N THR A 84 -15.23 3.82 -4.50
CA THR A 84 -15.66 5.20 -4.28
C THR A 84 -14.54 6.16 -4.65
N PRO A 85 -14.82 7.47 -4.83
CA PRO A 85 -13.75 8.45 -5.02
C PRO A 85 -12.69 8.41 -3.92
N THR A 86 -13.08 8.18 -2.66
CA THR A 86 -12.17 8.02 -1.52
C THR A 86 -11.32 6.75 -1.66
N GLY A 87 -11.92 5.64 -2.10
CA GLY A 87 -11.21 4.40 -2.36
C GLY A 87 -10.20 4.52 -3.50
N GLU A 88 -10.56 5.20 -4.59
CA GLU A 88 -9.66 5.49 -5.71
C GLU A 88 -8.47 6.35 -5.28
N GLN A 89 -8.71 7.39 -4.50
CA GLN A 89 -7.66 8.26 -3.98
C GLN A 89 -6.69 7.51 -3.07
N LEU A 90 -7.20 6.63 -2.23
CA LEU A 90 -6.34 5.80 -1.35
C LEU A 90 -5.51 4.81 -2.17
N ALA A 91 -6.10 4.10 -3.12
CA ALA A 91 -5.39 3.17 -4.01
C ALA A 91 -4.29 3.89 -4.80
N GLU A 92 -4.58 5.08 -5.34
CA GLU A 92 -3.60 5.90 -6.06
C GLU A 92 -2.46 6.37 -5.15
N SER A 93 -2.77 6.76 -3.91
CA SER A 93 -1.75 7.14 -2.92
C SER A 93 -0.79 5.99 -2.62
N ILE A 94 -1.30 4.77 -2.51
CA ILE A 94 -0.49 3.57 -2.29
C ILE A 94 0.41 3.30 -3.51
N ARG A 95 -0.14 3.38 -4.70
CA ARG A 95 0.59 3.24 -5.97
C ARG A 95 1.75 4.23 -6.09
N GLN A 96 1.51 5.49 -5.72
CA GLN A 96 2.54 6.53 -5.72
C GLN A 96 3.66 6.23 -4.72
N LYS A 97 3.32 5.76 -3.53
CA LYS A 97 4.31 5.34 -2.52
C LYS A 97 5.17 4.18 -3.04
N HIS A 98 4.53 3.18 -3.63
CA HIS A 98 5.22 2.04 -4.24
C HIS A 98 6.21 2.50 -5.31
N GLY A 99 5.74 3.29 -6.26
CA GLY A 99 6.59 3.83 -7.34
C GLY A 99 7.77 4.65 -6.83
N THR A 100 7.55 5.49 -5.83
CA THR A 100 8.60 6.31 -5.20
C THR A 100 9.67 5.44 -4.53
N LEU A 101 9.26 4.40 -3.81
CA LEU A 101 10.18 3.44 -3.18
C LEU A 101 10.96 2.64 -4.22
N LEU A 102 10.28 2.18 -5.26
CA LEU A 102 10.90 1.44 -6.34
C LEU A 102 12.00 2.26 -7.03
N ASP A 103 11.70 3.50 -7.37
CA ASP A 103 12.67 4.42 -7.97
C ASP A 103 13.86 4.68 -7.03
N PHE A 104 13.62 4.85 -5.75
CA PHE A 104 14.68 5.02 -4.75
C PHE A 104 15.57 3.79 -4.64
N PHE A 105 15.02 2.60 -4.61
CA PHE A 105 15.79 1.36 -4.58
C PHE A 105 16.60 1.13 -5.86
N GLU A 106 16.07 1.49 -7.02
CA GLU A 106 16.79 1.45 -8.30
C GLU A 106 18.00 2.39 -8.30
N ILE A 107 17.87 3.59 -7.73
CA ILE A 107 18.99 4.53 -7.54
C ILE A 107 20.10 3.91 -6.68
N LEU A 108 19.73 3.15 -5.65
CA LEU A 108 20.69 2.43 -4.80
C LEU A 108 21.32 1.19 -5.49
N GLY A 109 20.92 0.88 -6.70
CA GLY A 109 21.42 -0.27 -7.46
C GLY A 109 20.77 -1.61 -7.08
N ILE A 110 19.62 -1.58 -6.40
CA ILE A 110 18.87 -2.78 -6.07
C ILE A 110 18.10 -3.25 -7.31
N GLY A 111 18.21 -4.54 -7.64
CA GLY A 111 17.51 -5.13 -8.77
C GLY A 111 15.99 -4.98 -8.67
N ARG A 112 15.31 -4.76 -9.79
CA ARG A 112 13.90 -4.40 -9.86
C ARG A 112 12.98 -5.41 -9.17
N ASP A 113 13.26 -6.71 -9.27
CA ASP A 113 12.45 -7.76 -8.64
C ASP A 113 12.51 -7.69 -7.12
N ILE A 114 13.70 -7.51 -6.56
CA ILE A 114 13.92 -7.34 -5.12
C ILE A 114 13.32 -6.01 -4.66
N ALA A 115 13.54 -4.94 -5.43
CA ALA A 115 12.99 -3.61 -5.12
C ALA A 115 11.46 -3.62 -5.05
N ASN A 116 10.79 -4.32 -5.97
CA ASN A 116 9.34 -4.50 -5.92
C ASN A 116 8.87 -5.23 -4.67
N GLN A 117 9.50 -6.34 -4.32
CA GLN A 117 9.14 -7.12 -3.13
C GLN A 117 9.31 -6.31 -1.85
N ASP A 118 10.41 -5.59 -1.73
CA ASP A 118 10.69 -4.76 -0.56
C ASP A 118 9.77 -3.55 -0.49
N ALA A 119 9.46 -2.92 -1.62
CA ALA A 119 8.53 -1.81 -1.69
C ALA A 119 7.11 -2.22 -1.25
N GLU A 120 6.60 -3.36 -1.72
CA GLU A 120 5.32 -3.93 -1.29
C GLU A 120 5.25 -4.12 0.24
N GLY A 121 6.34 -4.55 0.86
CA GLY A 121 6.40 -4.75 2.30
C GLY A 121 6.48 -3.45 3.11
N ILE A 122 7.07 -2.40 2.57
CA ILE A 122 7.41 -1.17 3.30
C ILE A 122 6.37 -0.04 3.10
N GLU A 123 5.75 0.06 1.93
CA GLU A 123 4.91 1.20 1.53
C GLU A 123 3.78 1.53 2.50
N HIS A 124 3.16 0.51 3.08
CA HIS A 124 2.07 0.67 4.05
C HIS A 124 2.52 1.23 5.40
N HIS A 125 3.80 1.08 5.73
CA HIS A 125 4.40 1.54 6.98
C HIS A 125 5.04 2.92 6.87
N LEU A 126 5.16 3.45 5.66
CA LEU A 126 5.74 4.77 5.45
C LEU A 126 4.71 5.89 5.58
N ASN A 127 5.09 6.91 6.31
CA ASN A 127 4.36 8.16 6.33
C ASN A 127 4.49 8.86 4.98
N SER A 128 3.39 9.42 4.46
CA SER A 128 3.38 10.18 3.21
C SER A 128 4.36 11.36 3.20
N LYS A 129 4.66 11.92 4.38
CA LYS A 129 5.70 12.95 4.54
C LYS A 129 7.11 12.42 4.29
N THR A 130 7.36 11.13 4.49
CA THR A 130 8.66 10.49 4.22
C THR A 130 8.87 10.26 2.72
N THR A 131 7.83 9.87 2.00
CA THR A 131 7.92 9.58 0.56
C THR A 131 8.08 10.83 -0.29
N ARG A 132 7.56 11.97 0.17
CA ARG A 132 7.69 13.26 -0.56
C ARG A 132 9.15 13.70 -0.75
N PRO A 133 10.03 13.75 0.27
CA PRO A 133 11.46 14.05 0.10
C PRO A 133 12.18 13.05 -0.82
N VAL A 134 11.86 11.76 -0.73
CA VAL A 134 12.45 10.71 -1.59
C VAL A 134 12.10 10.96 -3.05
N SER A 135 10.85 11.33 -3.37
CA SER A 135 10.42 11.67 -4.72
C SER A 135 11.18 12.86 -5.29
N TYR A 136 11.41 13.90 -4.52
CA TYR A 136 12.24 15.05 -4.94
C TYR A 136 13.69 14.66 -5.16
N THR A 137 14.27 13.83 -4.31
CA THR A 137 15.62 13.31 -4.44
C THR A 137 15.79 12.52 -5.73
N HIS A 138 14.81 11.71 -6.11
CA HIS A 138 14.79 10.98 -7.38
C HIS A 138 14.86 11.93 -8.59
N LEU A 139 14.16 13.04 -8.56
CA LEU A 139 14.15 14.04 -9.64
C LEU A 139 15.48 14.80 -9.77
N THR A 140 16.21 14.99 -8.66
CA THR A 140 17.43 15.82 -8.63
C THR A 140 18.72 15.03 -8.73
N LEU A 141 18.83 13.85 -8.14
CA LEU A 141 20.04 13.02 -8.13
C LEU A 141 20.59 12.69 -9.53
N PRO A 142 19.81 12.31 -10.53
CA PRO A 142 20.32 12.05 -11.89
C PRO A 142 21.01 13.27 -12.50
N THR A 143 20.51 14.46 -12.25
CA THR A 143 21.07 15.73 -12.71
C THR A 143 22.41 16.02 -12.02
N ILE A 144 22.53 15.75 -10.73
CA ILE A 144 23.76 15.93 -9.93
C ILE A 144 24.83 14.94 -10.37
N LEU A 145 24.47 13.69 -10.64
CA LEU A 145 25.40 12.63 -11.08
C LEU A 145 25.91 12.82 -12.49
N LEU A 146 25.23 13.59 -13.33
CA LEU A 146 25.63 13.91 -14.70
C LEU A 146 26.57 15.13 -14.80
N VAL A 147 26.77 15.83 -13.71
CA VAL A 147 27.68 16.97 -13.59
C VAL A 147 29.02 16.53 -13.00
#